data_8df7ce49aa151307de79f32daba30d5f
#
_entry.id   8df7ce49aa151307de79f32daba30d5f
#
_cell.length_a   1.000
_cell.length_b   1.000
_cell.length_c   1.000
_cell.angle_alpha   90.00
_cell.angle_beta   90.00
_cell.angle_gamma   90.00
#
_symmetry.space_group_name_H-M   'P 1'
#
loop_
_entity.id
_entity.type
_entity.pdbx_description
1 polymer ?
#
loop_
_entity_poly.entity_id
_entity_poly.type
_entity_poly.pdbx_seq_one_letter_code
_entity_poly.pdbx_strand_id
1 'polypeptide(L)'
;MHELALTKSLIDLVEREAKNQGFTKALEIRMKLGEYSGVIPEYILDLFPEASKGTAAEGAKLLFEQIPGRFRCAGCGYEGAVERREAKCPQCGGTALKMTGGREFFVDSLKVE
;
A
#
# COMPACT_ATOMS: atom_id res chain seq x y z
N MET A 1 -4.60 0.75 13.49
CA MET A 1 -4.98 0.84 12.09
C MET A 1 -6.11 -0.12 11.79
N HIS A 2 -6.99 0.24 10.91
CA HIS A 2 -8.22 -0.52 10.67
C HIS A 2 -8.07 -1.46 9.49
N GLU A 3 -7.31 -2.55 9.67
CA GLU A 3 -7.03 -3.50 8.58
C GLU A 3 -8.28 -4.16 8.03
N LEU A 4 -9.31 -4.40 8.86
CA LEU A 4 -10.56 -4.96 8.36
C LEU A 4 -11.25 -4.00 7.39
N ALA A 5 -11.31 -2.71 7.72
CA ALA A 5 -11.90 -1.71 6.85
C ALA A 5 -11.11 -1.57 5.55
N LEU A 6 -9.78 -1.63 5.63
CA LEU A 6 -8.92 -1.59 4.45
C LEU A 6 -9.14 -2.82 3.57
N THR A 7 -9.27 -4.00 4.18
CA THR A 7 -9.52 -5.24 3.46
C THR A 7 -10.86 -5.18 2.74
N LYS A 8 -11.89 -4.68 3.38
CA LYS A 8 -13.21 -4.52 2.75
C LYS A 8 -13.17 -3.52 1.59
N SER A 9 -12.46 -2.40 1.77
CA SER A 9 -12.31 -1.40 0.71
C SER A 9 -11.61 -1.98 -0.51
N LEU A 10 -10.59 -2.79 -0.28
CA LEU A 10 -9.87 -3.49 -1.33
C LEU A 10 -10.80 -4.41 -2.11
N ILE A 11 -11.61 -5.20 -1.42
CA ILE A 11 -12.54 -6.13 -2.03
C ILE A 11 -13.61 -5.37 -2.81
N ASP A 12 -14.13 -4.28 -2.27
CA ASP A 12 -15.13 -3.44 -2.95
C ASP A 12 -14.57 -2.86 -4.23
N LEU A 13 -13.30 -2.48 -4.24
CA LEU A 13 -12.64 -1.98 -5.44
C LEU A 13 -12.58 -3.07 -6.51
N VAL A 14 -12.21 -4.29 -6.13
CA VAL A 14 -12.16 -5.42 -7.07
C VAL A 14 -13.54 -5.73 -7.64
N GLU A 15 -14.58 -5.71 -6.80
CA GLU A 15 -15.96 -5.94 -7.24
C GLU A 15 -16.40 -4.88 -8.24
N ARG A 16 -16.04 -3.63 -7.98
CA ARG A 16 -16.38 -2.52 -8.85
C ARG A 16 -15.69 -2.64 -10.20
N GLU A 17 -14.41 -2.99 -10.19
CA GLU A 17 -13.64 -3.18 -11.41
C GLU A 17 -14.14 -4.39 -12.20
N ALA A 18 -14.58 -5.45 -11.51
CA ALA A 18 -15.16 -6.62 -12.16
C ALA A 18 -16.39 -6.24 -12.99
N LYS A 19 -17.25 -5.38 -12.42
CA LYS A 19 -18.42 -4.91 -13.14
C LYS A 19 -18.06 -3.99 -14.30
N ASN A 20 -17.11 -3.09 -14.08
CA ASN A 20 -16.74 -2.11 -15.09
C ASN A 20 -16.02 -2.73 -16.27
N GLN A 21 -15.19 -3.75 -16.03
CA GLN A 21 -14.35 -4.35 -17.07
C GLN A 21 -14.79 -5.74 -17.53
N GLY A 22 -15.82 -6.29 -16.90
CA GLY A 22 -16.44 -7.53 -17.35
C GLY A 22 -15.71 -8.80 -17.01
N PHE A 23 -14.88 -8.80 -15.96
CA PHE A 23 -14.27 -10.05 -15.49
C PHE A 23 -15.04 -10.62 -14.30
N THR A 24 -14.83 -11.92 -14.04
CA THR A 24 -15.53 -12.60 -12.95
C THR A 24 -14.63 -12.91 -11.76
N LYS A 25 -13.33 -13.05 -12.00
CA LYS A 25 -12.37 -13.41 -10.94
C LYS A 25 -11.08 -12.64 -11.08
N ALA A 26 -10.60 -12.11 -9.97
CA ALA A 26 -9.25 -11.60 -9.87
C ALA A 26 -8.35 -12.74 -9.42
N LEU A 27 -7.22 -12.92 -10.09
CA LEU A 27 -6.23 -13.94 -9.76
C LEU A 27 -5.15 -13.42 -8.85
N GLU A 28 -4.71 -12.17 -9.07
CA GLU A 28 -3.72 -11.50 -8.24
C GLU A 28 -4.13 -10.05 -8.05
N ILE A 29 -3.87 -9.56 -6.86
CA ILE A 29 -4.09 -8.15 -6.51
C ILE A 29 -2.74 -7.60 -6.07
N ARG A 30 -2.19 -6.69 -6.87
CA ARG A 30 -0.90 -6.06 -6.58
C ARG A 30 -1.13 -4.74 -5.91
N MET A 31 -0.56 -4.58 -4.73
CA MET A 31 -0.78 -3.41 -3.89
C MET A 31 0.52 -2.70 -3.61
N LYS A 32 0.45 -1.39 -3.53
CA LYS A 32 1.56 -0.55 -3.09
C LYS A 32 1.31 -0.12 -1.65
N LEU A 33 2.31 -0.30 -0.81
CA LEU A 33 2.20 -0.06 0.62
C LEU A 33 3.36 0.79 1.08
N GLY A 34 3.06 2.00 1.56
CA GLY A 34 4.09 2.91 2.02
C GLY A 34 4.74 2.43 3.30
N GLU A 35 6.05 2.66 3.40
CA GLU A 35 6.85 2.30 4.58
C GLU A 35 6.27 2.88 5.87
N TYR A 36 5.67 4.07 5.77
CA TYR A 36 5.12 4.80 6.91
C TYR A 36 3.59 4.82 6.92
N SER A 37 2.95 3.89 6.20
CA SER A 37 1.49 3.83 6.14
C SER A 37 0.86 3.37 7.44
N GLY A 38 1.60 2.67 8.27
CA GLY A 38 1.08 2.07 9.49
C GLY A 38 0.28 0.79 9.26
N VAL A 39 0.14 0.36 8.01
CA VAL A 39 -0.59 -0.85 7.67
C VAL A 39 0.32 -2.06 7.82
N ILE A 40 -0.18 -3.10 8.46
CA ILE A 40 0.56 -4.35 8.64
C ILE A 40 -0.02 -5.37 7.65
N PRO A 41 0.74 -5.73 6.59
CA PRO A 41 0.22 -6.60 5.53
C PRO A 41 -0.27 -7.96 6.04
N GLU A 42 0.38 -8.51 7.06
CA GLU A 42 0.03 -9.80 7.62
C GLU A 42 -1.41 -9.82 8.13
N TYR A 43 -1.90 -8.71 8.69
CA TYR A 43 -3.27 -8.64 9.17
C TYR A 43 -4.26 -8.65 8.01
N ILE A 44 -3.92 -8.00 6.90
CA ILE A 44 -4.77 -8.03 5.71
C ILE A 44 -4.80 -9.45 5.14
N LEU A 45 -3.64 -10.12 5.09
CA LEU A 45 -3.57 -11.50 4.61
C LEU A 45 -4.41 -12.44 5.46
N ASP A 46 -4.45 -12.22 6.77
CA ASP A 46 -5.25 -13.04 7.68
C ASP A 46 -6.75 -12.83 7.51
N LEU A 47 -7.17 -11.59 7.24
CA LEU A 47 -8.58 -11.23 7.12
C LEU A 47 -9.15 -11.53 5.74
N PHE A 48 -8.32 -11.53 4.72
CA PHE A 48 -8.74 -11.55 3.33
C PHE A 48 -9.54 -12.82 2.95
N PRO A 49 -9.12 -14.04 3.32
CA PRO A 49 -9.83 -15.24 2.87
C PRO A 49 -11.30 -15.23 3.27
N GLU A 50 -11.61 -14.85 4.51
CA GLU A 50 -12.99 -14.83 4.98
C GLU A 50 -13.76 -13.65 4.38
N ALA A 51 -13.13 -12.49 4.34
CA ALA A 51 -13.78 -11.27 3.85
C ALA A 51 -14.10 -11.34 2.36
N SER A 52 -13.31 -12.08 1.59
CA SER A 52 -13.47 -12.13 0.13
C SER A 52 -14.41 -13.25 -0.34
N LYS A 53 -14.94 -14.07 0.55
CA LYS A 53 -15.84 -15.16 0.15
C LYS A 53 -17.04 -14.64 -0.63
N GLY A 54 -17.33 -15.29 -1.76
CA GLY A 54 -18.47 -14.93 -2.60
C GLY A 54 -18.25 -13.70 -3.46
N THR A 55 -17.04 -13.14 -3.47
CA THR A 55 -16.74 -11.96 -4.29
C THR A 55 -15.80 -12.31 -5.44
N ALA A 56 -15.61 -11.37 -6.35
CA ALA A 56 -14.67 -11.52 -7.45
C ALA A 56 -13.22 -11.59 -6.97
N ALA A 57 -12.96 -11.24 -5.72
CA ALA A 57 -11.63 -11.29 -5.12
C ALA A 57 -11.34 -12.61 -4.44
N GLU A 58 -12.32 -13.50 -4.32
CA GLU A 58 -12.14 -14.77 -3.61
C GLU A 58 -11.03 -15.59 -4.26
N GLY A 59 -10.09 -16.06 -3.43
CA GLY A 59 -8.98 -16.88 -3.89
C GLY A 59 -7.84 -16.11 -4.56
N ALA A 60 -7.96 -14.79 -4.69
CA ALA A 60 -6.91 -13.98 -5.28
C ALA A 60 -5.66 -13.97 -4.40
N LYS A 61 -4.50 -13.93 -5.05
CA LYS A 61 -3.23 -13.80 -4.35
C LYS A 61 -2.92 -12.33 -4.13
N LEU A 62 -2.65 -11.95 -2.89
CA LEU A 62 -2.27 -10.59 -2.55
C LEU A 62 -0.76 -10.44 -2.62
N LEU A 63 -0.30 -9.46 -3.37
CA LEU A 63 1.11 -9.14 -3.50
C LEU A 63 1.32 -7.69 -3.04
N PHE A 64 2.23 -7.51 -2.11
CA PHE A 64 2.53 -6.18 -1.56
C PHE A 64 3.91 -5.73 -2.01
N GLU A 65 3.98 -4.54 -2.58
CA GLU A 65 5.25 -3.89 -2.87
C GLU A 65 5.38 -2.70 -1.94
N GLN A 66 6.46 -2.65 -1.18
CA GLN A 66 6.68 -1.56 -0.24
C GLN A 66 7.25 -0.34 -0.97
N ILE A 67 6.66 0.82 -0.71
CA ILE A 67 7.16 2.10 -1.22
C ILE A 67 7.97 2.75 -0.08
N PRO A 68 9.27 2.99 -0.28
CA PRO A 68 10.09 3.60 0.75
C PRO A 68 9.64 5.03 1.03
N GLY A 69 9.84 5.47 2.28
CA GLY A 69 9.58 6.84 2.65
C GLY A 69 10.50 7.78 1.90
N ARG A 70 9.96 8.91 1.48
CA ARG A 70 10.72 9.96 0.82
C ARG A 70 10.56 11.25 1.58
N PHE A 71 11.65 12.02 1.63
CA PHE A 71 11.70 13.24 2.42
C PHE A 71 12.36 14.35 1.64
N ARG A 72 12.00 15.57 2.01
CA ARG A 72 12.61 16.77 1.49
C ARG A 72 13.18 17.56 2.67
N CYS A 73 14.43 17.98 2.55
CA CYS A 73 15.08 18.79 3.58
C CYS A 73 14.88 20.26 3.27
N ALA A 74 14.25 21.00 4.20
CA ALA A 74 14.05 22.43 4.03
C ALA A 74 15.36 23.21 4.14
N GLY A 75 16.38 22.64 4.79
CA GLY A 75 17.64 23.31 5.00
C GLY A 75 18.58 23.30 3.80
N CYS A 76 18.59 22.20 3.04
CA CYS A 76 19.53 22.06 1.92
C CYS A 76 18.90 21.63 0.60
N GLY A 77 17.59 21.32 0.59
CA GLY A 77 16.89 20.92 -0.62
C GLY A 77 17.05 19.46 -1.02
N TYR A 78 17.71 18.65 -0.18
CA TYR A 78 17.83 17.23 -0.45
C TYR A 78 16.46 16.58 -0.61
N GLU A 79 16.33 15.67 -1.56
CA GLU A 79 15.12 14.86 -1.73
C GLU A 79 15.52 13.39 -1.86
N GLY A 80 14.87 12.51 -1.09
CA GLY A 80 15.13 11.09 -1.17
C GLY A 80 14.88 10.39 0.14
N ALA A 81 15.53 9.22 0.29
CA ALA A 81 15.39 8.38 1.46
C ALA A 81 16.17 8.95 2.65
N VAL A 82 15.65 8.68 3.85
CA VAL A 82 16.30 9.08 5.10
C VAL A 82 16.37 7.84 5.99
N GLU A 83 17.52 7.63 6.62
CA GLU A 83 17.67 6.53 7.55
C GLU A 83 16.74 6.73 8.75
N ARG A 84 15.87 5.75 8.97
CA ARG A 84 14.82 5.83 9.99
C ARG A 84 15.38 6.05 11.39
N ARG A 85 16.49 5.38 11.70
CA ARG A 85 17.11 5.46 13.02
C ARG A 85 17.71 6.81 13.31
N GLU A 86 18.25 7.46 12.29
CA GLU A 86 18.96 8.72 12.47
C GLU A 86 18.04 9.92 12.38
N ALA A 87 16.99 9.84 11.53
CA ALA A 87 16.06 10.92 11.29
C ALA A 87 16.76 12.24 10.97
N LYS A 88 17.84 12.15 10.19
CA LYS A 88 18.68 13.27 9.80
C LYS A 88 18.85 13.29 8.29
N CYS A 89 18.97 14.49 7.72
CA CYS A 89 19.28 14.64 6.31
C CYS A 89 20.64 14.02 6.02
N PRO A 90 20.73 13.06 5.05
CA PRO A 90 22.03 12.45 4.73
C PRO A 90 23.00 13.42 4.07
N GLN A 91 22.51 14.54 3.56
CA GLN A 91 23.38 15.52 2.90
C GLN A 91 23.90 16.59 3.85
N CYS A 92 23.04 17.17 4.70
CA CYS A 92 23.45 18.29 5.56
C CYS A 92 23.43 17.95 7.06
N GLY A 93 22.89 16.79 7.46
CA GLY A 93 22.82 16.39 8.86
C GLY A 93 21.73 17.11 9.65
N GLY A 94 20.94 17.96 9.00
CA GLY A 94 19.86 18.69 9.67
C GLY A 94 18.63 17.83 9.89
N THR A 95 17.67 18.38 10.64
CA THR A 95 16.43 17.67 10.99
C THR A 95 15.20 18.31 10.40
N ALA A 96 15.34 19.30 9.52
CA ALA A 96 14.22 20.00 8.89
C ALA A 96 13.64 19.18 7.73
N LEU A 97 13.22 17.96 8.03
CA LEU A 97 12.75 16.99 7.04
C LEU A 97 11.24 16.98 6.98
N LYS A 98 10.70 16.98 5.75
CA LYS A 98 9.28 16.83 5.51
C LYS A 98 9.06 15.60 4.65
N MET A 99 8.14 14.72 5.05
CA MET A 99 7.82 13.53 4.29
C MET A 99 7.04 13.90 3.03
N THR A 100 7.50 13.43 1.87
CA THR A 100 6.83 13.67 0.58
C THR A 100 6.20 12.41 0.00
N GLY A 101 6.51 11.25 0.56
CA GLY A 101 5.90 9.98 0.16
C GLY A 101 6.21 8.90 1.18
N GLY A 102 5.49 7.78 1.10
CA GLY A 102 5.71 6.65 2.00
C GLY A 102 4.52 6.34 2.88
N ARG A 103 3.38 7.01 2.70
CA ARG A 103 2.14 6.71 3.43
C ARG A 103 1.07 6.08 2.55
N GLU A 104 1.42 5.75 1.32
CA GLU A 104 0.48 5.24 0.34
C GLU A 104 -0.06 3.86 0.72
N PHE A 105 -1.29 3.61 0.32
CA PHE A 105 -1.90 2.29 0.36
C PHE A 105 -2.93 2.26 -0.76
N PHE A 106 -2.61 1.54 -1.84
CA PHE A 106 -3.52 1.48 -2.98
C PHE A 106 -3.29 0.23 -3.82
N VAL A 107 -4.29 -0.13 -4.60
CA VAL A 107 -4.19 -1.21 -5.57
C VAL A 107 -3.51 -0.68 -6.82
N ASP A 108 -2.37 -1.26 -7.16
CA ASP A 108 -1.60 -0.86 -8.33
C ASP A 108 -2.12 -1.53 -9.60
N SER A 109 -2.37 -2.84 -9.53
CA SER A 109 -2.86 -3.58 -10.68
C SER A 109 -3.55 -4.87 -10.25
N LEU A 110 -4.35 -5.41 -11.16
CA LEU A 110 -5.04 -6.68 -10.99
C LEU A 110 -4.66 -7.60 -12.14
N LYS A 111 -4.43 -8.88 -11.81
CA LYS A 111 -4.38 -9.92 -12.81
C LYS A 111 -5.71 -10.64 -12.76
N VAL A 112 -6.41 -10.72 -13.88
CA VAL A 112 -7.76 -11.28 -13.93
C VAL A 112 -7.81 -12.48 -14.85
N GLU A 113 -8.86 -13.29 -14.65
CA GLU A 113 -9.10 -14.47 -15.45
C GLU A 113 -9.66 -14.11 -16.82
#